data_8502a4622df28aa69551a00ff203809f
#
_entry.id   8502a4622df28aa69551a00ff203809f
#
_cell.length_a   1.000
_cell.length_b   1.000
_cell.length_c   1.000
_cell.angle_alpha   90.00
_cell.angle_beta   90.00
_cell.angle_gamma   90.00
#
_symmetry.space_group_name_H-M   'P 1'
#
loop_
_entity.id
_entity.type
_entity.pdbx_description
1 polymer ?
#
loop_
_entity_poly.entity_id
_entity_poly.type
_entity_poly.pdbx_seq_one_letter_code
_entity_poly.pdbx_strand_id
1 'polypeptide(L)'
;SGSGYEIGPDGTKVTRVKGDNYDLTTGDNFAHIKGNHSTTVDGGVRVFVNADASTGSNYTIEVGNNSNVNVKVNKGNINLVTSEGDINLKSGKSIHMDAAQGIYMAAQTLSAEIDGNWVEKVTGTNTKTGSKINLN
;
A
#
# COMPACT_ATOMS: atom_id res chain seq x y z
N SER A 1 -27.32 -20.01 19.92
CA SER A 1 -26.67 -18.76 19.53
C SER A 1 -26.86 -18.54 18.04
N GLY A 2 -27.76 -17.65 17.66
CA GLY A 2 -28.06 -17.29 16.29
C GLY A 2 -27.42 -15.95 15.90
N SER A 3 -27.72 -15.45 14.70
CA SER A 3 -27.46 -14.08 14.29
C SER A 3 -28.32 -13.12 15.10
N GLY A 4 -27.81 -11.96 15.43
CA GLY A 4 -28.54 -11.00 16.23
C GLY A 4 -27.95 -9.60 16.18
N TYR A 5 -28.72 -8.67 16.68
CA TYR A 5 -28.40 -7.27 16.83
C TYR A 5 -28.80 -6.82 18.22
N GLU A 6 -27.92 -6.19 18.93
CA GLU A 6 -28.11 -5.73 20.28
C GLU A 6 -27.53 -4.33 20.45
N ILE A 7 -28.25 -3.47 21.18
CA ILE A 7 -27.71 -2.21 21.71
C ILE A 7 -27.70 -2.31 23.22
N GLY A 8 -26.53 -2.28 23.81
CA GLY A 8 -26.35 -2.23 25.25
C GLY A 8 -26.85 -0.91 25.88
N PRO A 9 -27.07 -0.88 27.18
CA PRO A 9 -27.51 0.32 27.89
C PRO A 9 -26.49 1.45 27.87
N ASP A 10 -25.24 1.16 27.58
CA ASP A 10 -24.13 2.11 27.37
C ASP A 10 -24.03 2.63 25.93
N GLY A 11 -24.98 2.25 25.05
CA GLY A 11 -24.97 2.57 23.63
C GLY A 11 -24.10 1.65 22.77
N THR A 12 -23.51 0.59 23.34
CA THR A 12 -22.73 -0.40 22.59
C THR A 12 -23.62 -1.16 21.62
N LYS A 13 -23.27 -1.14 20.34
CA LYS A 13 -23.94 -1.91 19.29
C LYS A 13 -23.17 -3.19 18.99
N VAL A 14 -23.82 -4.34 19.10
CA VAL A 14 -23.26 -5.61 18.71
C VAL A 14 -24.11 -6.24 17.61
N THR A 15 -23.50 -6.55 16.49
CA THR A 15 -24.12 -7.33 15.41
C THR A 15 -23.39 -8.65 15.27
N ARG A 16 -24.10 -9.76 15.40
CA ARG A 16 -23.57 -11.11 15.20
C ARG A 16 -24.26 -11.77 14.03
N VAL A 17 -23.46 -12.18 13.06
CA VAL A 17 -23.93 -12.95 11.90
C VAL A 17 -23.22 -14.29 11.92
N LYS A 18 -23.97 -15.38 11.98
CA LYS A 18 -23.41 -16.74 12.03
C LYS A 18 -23.08 -17.29 10.63
N GLY A 19 -23.68 -16.75 9.60
CA GLY A 19 -23.42 -17.09 8.21
C GLY A 19 -22.85 -15.91 7.45
N ASP A 20 -23.12 -15.85 6.17
CA ASP A 20 -22.68 -14.76 5.32
C ASP A 20 -23.44 -13.46 5.66
N ASN A 21 -22.77 -12.35 5.57
CA ASN A 21 -23.36 -11.02 5.68
C ASN A 21 -23.14 -10.25 4.37
N TYR A 22 -24.24 -9.81 3.78
CA TYR A 22 -24.24 -8.98 2.58
C TYR A 22 -24.79 -7.60 2.90
N ASP A 23 -24.01 -6.57 2.64
CA ASP A 23 -24.41 -5.17 2.79
C ASP A 23 -24.33 -4.48 1.43
N LEU A 24 -25.48 -4.08 0.90
CA LEU A 24 -25.59 -3.43 -0.40
C LEU A 24 -26.02 -1.98 -0.22
N THR A 25 -25.15 -1.05 -0.57
CA THR A 25 -25.44 0.38 -0.62
C THR A 25 -25.46 0.83 -2.08
N THR A 26 -26.58 1.32 -2.56
CA THR A 26 -26.74 1.81 -3.95
C THR A 26 -26.39 3.29 -4.10
N GLY A 27 -26.16 3.99 -3.03
CA GLY A 27 -25.69 5.37 -2.96
C GLY A 27 -24.38 5.46 -2.19
N ASP A 28 -24.12 6.61 -1.62
CA ASP A 28 -22.91 6.84 -0.83
C ASP A 28 -22.96 6.13 0.53
N ASN A 29 -21.81 5.67 0.99
CA ASN A 29 -21.64 5.10 2.32
C ASN A 29 -20.57 5.88 3.08
N PHE A 30 -20.95 6.53 4.18
CA PHE A 30 -20.06 7.32 5.03
C PHE A 30 -19.93 6.69 6.41
N ALA A 31 -18.70 6.51 6.87
CA ALA A 31 -18.40 6.12 8.24
C ALA A 31 -17.48 7.18 8.89
N HIS A 32 -17.91 7.79 9.98
CA HIS A 32 -17.09 8.69 10.80
C HIS A 32 -16.86 8.08 12.17
N ILE A 33 -15.62 7.73 12.48
CA ILE A 33 -15.23 7.08 13.73
C ILE A 33 -14.28 8.00 14.48
N LYS A 34 -14.72 8.54 15.63
CA LYS A 34 -13.90 9.40 16.49
C LYS A 34 -12.85 8.66 17.29
N GLY A 35 -13.04 7.36 17.48
CA GLY A 35 -12.11 6.47 18.18
C GLY A 35 -11.35 5.56 17.23
N ASN A 36 -10.96 4.42 17.74
CA ASN A 36 -10.25 3.40 16.95
C ASN A 36 -11.19 2.63 16.05
N HIS A 37 -10.74 2.33 14.85
CA HIS A 37 -11.36 1.34 13.97
C HIS A 37 -10.43 0.14 13.83
N SER A 38 -10.92 -1.06 14.11
CA SER A 38 -10.18 -2.30 13.96
C SER A 38 -10.98 -3.31 13.13
N THR A 39 -10.32 -3.91 12.17
CA THR A 39 -10.88 -4.99 11.36
C THR A 39 -9.94 -6.18 11.41
N THR A 40 -10.44 -7.34 11.84
CA THR A 40 -9.71 -8.61 11.85
C THR A 40 -10.42 -9.58 10.93
N VAL A 41 -9.69 -10.19 10.01
CA VAL A 41 -10.19 -11.15 9.04
C VAL A 41 -9.24 -12.35 9.02
N ASP A 42 -9.76 -13.54 9.36
CA ASP A 42 -8.96 -14.78 9.31
C ASP A 42 -8.77 -15.31 7.87
N GLY A 43 -9.62 -14.87 6.96
CA GLY A 43 -9.55 -15.19 5.53
C GLY A 43 -8.93 -14.05 4.70
N GLY A 44 -9.41 -13.89 3.49
CA GLY A 44 -8.96 -12.83 2.60
C GLY A 44 -9.78 -11.54 2.69
N VAL A 45 -9.16 -10.41 2.44
CA VAL A 45 -9.82 -9.12 2.22
C VAL A 45 -9.58 -8.69 0.78
N ARG A 46 -10.66 -8.33 0.08
CA ARG A 46 -10.58 -7.76 -1.25
C ARG A 46 -11.27 -6.41 -1.27
N VAL A 47 -10.55 -5.39 -1.69
CA VAL A 47 -11.12 -4.07 -2.03
C VAL A 47 -11.04 -3.93 -3.54
N PHE A 48 -12.17 -3.73 -4.18
CA PHE A 48 -12.25 -3.52 -5.62
C PHE A 48 -12.93 -2.18 -5.88
N VAL A 49 -12.18 -1.27 -6.47
CA VAL A 49 -12.68 0.03 -6.90
C VAL A 49 -12.78 0.00 -8.41
N ASN A 50 -14.00 -0.10 -8.92
CA ASN A 50 -14.29 -0.13 -10.34
C ASN A 50 -14.91 1.19 -10.74
N ALA A 51 -14.15 2.02 -11.44
CA ALA A 51 -14.66 3.25 -12.02
C ALA A 51 -15.32 2.97 -13.37
N ASP A 52 -16.41 3.64 -13.65
CA ASP A 52 -16.82 3.86 -15.04
C ASP A 52 -15.70 4.66 -15.75
N ALA A 53 -15.33 4.24 -16.95
CA ALA A 53 -14.24 4.82 -17.75
C ALA A 53 -14.36 6.35 -17.97
N SER A 54 -15.54 6.92 -17.73
CA SER A 54 -15.82 8.34 -17.92
C SER A 54 -15.53 9.23 -16.70
N THR A 55 -15.50 8.68 -15.48
CA THR A 55 -15.45 9.49 -14.25
C THR A 55 -14.20 9.33 -13.40
N GLY A 56 -13.44 8.25 -13.58
CA GLY A 56 -12.31 7.92 -12.75
C GLY A 56 -12.69 7.72 -11.28
N SER A 57 -12.06 6.80 -10.59
CA SER A 57 -12.25 6.60 -9.14
C SER A 57 -10.93 6.33 -8.48
N ASN A 58 -10.81 6.74 -7.23
CA ASN A 58 -9.59 6.59 -6.47
C ASN A 58 -9.82 5.72 -5.22
N TYR A 59 -8.81 4.95 -4.87
CA TYR A 59 -8.64 4.41 -3.54
C TYR A 59 -7.56 5.22 -2.83
N THR A 60 -7.95 6.05 -1.86
CA THR A 60 -7.04 6.97 -1.18
C THR A 60 -6.86 6.53 0.28
N ILE A 61 -5.60 6.47 0.72
CA ILE A 61 -5.24 6.33 2.13
C ILE A 61 -4.49 7.60 2.53
N GLU A 62 -5.09 8.40 3.39
CA GLU A 62 -4.49 9.60 3.94
C GLU A 62 -4.31 9.45 5.45
N VAL A 63 -3.12 9.73 5.94
CA VAL A 63 -2.77 9.60 7.35
C VAL A 63 -2.23 10.95 7.83
N GLY A 64 -2.84 11.47 8.86
CA GLY A 64 -2.50 12.78 9.41
C GLY A 64 -1.16 12.83 10.12
N ASN A 65 -0.87 13.99 10.71
CA ASN A 65 0.41 14.29 11.37
C ASN A 65 0.77 13.27 12.46
N ASN A 66 2.06 12.92 12.56
CA ASN A 66 2.63 12.01 13.54
C ASN A 66 2.07 10.57 13.50
N SER A 67 1.55 10.17 12.36
CA SER A 67 0.97 8.83 12.16
C SER A 67 1.64 8.13 10.98
N ASN A 68 1.49 6.80 10.90
CA ASN A 68 2.16 5.97 9.92
C ASN A 68 1.17 5.06 9.18
N VAL A 69 1.49 4.71 7.96
CA VAL A 69 0.92 3.56 7.26
C VAL A 69 1.94 2.42 7.31
N ASN A 70 1.59 1.32 7.96
CA ASN A 70 2.44 0.13 8.03
C ASN A 70 1.83 -0.99 7.21
N VAL A 71 2.58 -1.49 6.23
CA VAL A 71 2.22 -2.68 5.46
C VAL A 71 3.24 -3.76 5.76
N LYS A 72 2.81 -4.88 6.33
CA LYS A 72 3.68 -5.99 6.71
C LYS A 72 3.12 -7.31 6.21
N VAL A 73 3.94 -8.06 5.50
CA VAL A 73 3.67 -9.43 5.08
C VAL A 73 4.72 -10.34 5.69
N ASN A 74 4.31 -11.29 6.53
CA ASN A 74 5.25 -12.20 7.19
C ASN A 74 5.81 -13.27 6.24
N LYS A 75 4.96 -13.80 5.35
CA LYS A 75 5.33 -14.77 4.32
C LYS A 75 4.53 -14.43 3.06
N GLY A 76 5.20 -14.36 1.93
CA GLY A 76 4.60 -13.95 0.65
C GLY A 76 5.13 -12.60 0.18
N ASN A 77 4.43 -11.94 -0.73
CA ASN A 77 4.89 -10.77 -1.46
C ASN A 77 4.00 -9.55 -1.22
N ILE A 78 4.56 -8.38 -1.38
CA ILE A 78 3.83 -7.13 -1.61
C ILE A 78 4.03 -6.76 -3.08
N ASN A 79 2.95 -6.76 -3.87
CA ASN A 79 2.99 -6.43 -5.29
C ASN A 79 2.34 -5.06 -5.51
N LEU A 80 3.09 -4.14 -6.10
CA LEU A 80 2.60 -2.86 -6.59
C LEU A 80 2.73 -2.88 -8.12
N VAL A 81 1.61 -2.90 -8.81
CA VAL A 81 1.58 -3.05 -10.27
C VAL A 81 0.62 -2.02 -10.87
N THR A 82 1.09 -1.33 -11.90
CA THR A 82 0.25 -0.54 -12.80
C THR A 82 0.46 -1.03 -14.24
N SER A 83 -0.62 -1.11 -15.02
CA SER A 83 -0.54 -1.60 -16.40
C SER A 83 -0.13 -0.52 -17.39
N GLU A 84 -0.56 0.72 -17.16
CA GLU A 84 -0.38 1.82 -18.12
C GLU A 84 0.09 3.13 -17.49
N GLY A 85 0.15 3.21 -16.16
CA GLY A 85 0.53 4.41 -15.44
C GLY A 85 1.87 4.26 -14.71
N ASP A 86 2.19 5.23 -13.87
CA ASP A 86 3.40 5.29 -13.08
C ASP A 86 3.20 4.80 -11.65
N ILE A 87 4.28 4.32 -11.04
CA ILE A 87 4.39 4.16 -9.59
C ILE A 87 5.30 5.26 -9.07
N ASN A 88 4.73 6.24 -8.37
CA ASN A 88 5.45 7.38 -7.84
C ASN A 88 5.76 7.20 -6.34
N LEU A 89 7.05 7.20 -5.99
CA LEU A 89 7.54 7.17 -4.62
C LEU A 89 8.24 8.50 -4.32
N LYS A 90 7.67 9.30 -3.42
CA LYS A 90 8.21 10.60 -3.03
C LYS A 90 8.33 10.68 -1.51
N SER A 91 9.50 11.10 -1.03
CA SER A 91 9.76 11.33 0.39
C SER A 91 10.38 12.72 0.58
N GLY A 92 9.93 13.43 1.61
CA GLY A 92 10.54 14.69 2.03
C GLY A 92 11.87 14.52 2.76
N LYS A 93 12.26 13.28 3.08
CA LYS A 93 13.54 12.98 3.77
C LYS A 93 14.30 11.88 3.04
N SER A 94 13.91 10.63 3.21
CA SER A 94 14.66 9.47 2.70
C SER A 94 13.74 8.37 2.22
N ILE A 95 14.18 7.62 1.23
CA ILE A 95 13.62 6.34 0.82
C ILE A 95 14.69 5.29 1.08
N HIS A 96 14.44 4.33 1.97
CA HIS A 96 15.33 3.22 2.28
C HIS A 96 14.82 1.96 1.61
N MET A 97 15.69 1.29 0.89
CA MET A 97 15.45 -0.03 0.32
C MET A 97 16.53 -0.98 0.85
N ASP A 98 16.11 -2.00 1.57
CA ASP A 98 16.99 -3.03 2.12
C ASP A 98 16.48 -4.41 1.69
N ALA A 99 17.35 -5.22 1.14
CA ALA A 99 17.03 -6.55 0.66
C ALA A 99 18.17 -7.52 0.97
N ALA A 100 17.86 -8.60 1.66
CA ALA A 100 18.85 -9.61 2.05
C ALA A 100 19.52 -10.32 0.84
N GLN A 101 18.80 -10.42 -0.30
CA GLN A 101 19.31 -11.11 -1.49
C GLN A 101 19.63 -10.17 -2.64
N GLY A 102 18.79 -9.19 -2.94
CA GLY A 102 19.05 -8.28 -4.04
C GLY A 102 17.93 -7.29 -4.32
N ILE A 103 18.31 -6.20 -4.95
CA ILE A 103 17.41 -5.19 -5.52
C ILE A 103 17.63 -5.21 -7.03
N TYR A 104 16.60 -5.55 -7.80
CA TYR A 104 16.66 -5.66 -9.25
C TYR A 104 15.90 -4.51 -9.88
N MET A 105 16.57 -3.80 -10.78
CA MET A 105 15.99 -2.71 -11.57
C MET A 105 16.20 -3.00 -13.04
N ALA A 106 15.11 -3.09 -13.81
CA ALA A 106 15.15 -3.26 -15.26
C ALA A 106 14.32 -2.15 -15.91
N ALA A 107 14.92 -1.37 -16.77
CA ALA A 107 14.28 -0.26 -17.46
C ALA A 107 15.00 0.05 -18.77
N GLN A 108 14.31 0.69 -19.70
CA GLN A 108 14.97 1.24 -20.89
C GLN A 108 15.95 2.37 -20.52
N THR A 109 15.60 3.15 -19.52
CA THR A 109 16.44 4.20 -18.98
C THR A 109 16.37 4.19 -17.44
N LEU A 110 17.53 4.20 -16.81
CA LEU A 110 17.67 4.45 -15.39
C LEU A 110 18.45 5.75 -15.23
N SER A 111 17.80 6.77 -14.68
CA SER A 111 18.43 8.08 -14.43
C SER A 111 18.52 8.34 -12.93
N ALA A 112 19.65 8.83 -12.47
CA ALA A 112 19.85 9.31 -11.12
C ALA A 112 20.44 10.72 -11.18
N GLU A 113 19.72 11.70 -10.63
CA GLU A 113 20.21 13.06 -10.44
C GLU A 113 20.51 13.26 -8.96
N ILE A 114 21.75 13.56 -8.62
CA ILE A 114 22.25 13.65 -7.25
C ILE A 114 22.85 15.04 -7.05
N ASP A 115 22.15 15.85 -6.27
CA ASP A 115 22.62 17.17 -5.88
C ASP A 115 23.46 17.09 -4.57
N GLY A 116 24.50 16.30 -4.61
CA GLY A 116 25.35 16.01 -3.46
C GLY A 116 26.28 14.84 -3.72
N ASN A 117 26.54 14.04 -2.71
CA ASN A 117 27.46 12.93 -2.82
C ASN A 117 26.77 11.65 -3.29
N TRP A 118 27.32 11.00 -4.30
CA TRP A 118 27.04 9.61 -4.61
C TRP A 118 28.04 8.71 -3.88
N VAL A 119 27.57 7.83 -3.03
CA VAL A 119 28.42 6.86 -2.33
C VAL A 119 28.02 5.45 -2.74
N GLU A 120 28.93 4.74 -3.35
CA GLU A 120 28.82 3.32 -3.69
C GLU A 120 29.85 2.54 -2.87
N LYS A 121 29.40 1.57 -2.07
CA LYS A 121 30.28 0.67 -1.31
C LYS A 121 29.99 -0.76 -1.74
N VAL A 122 30.94 -1.38 -2.39
CA VAL A 122 30.85 -2.77 -2.87
C VAL A 122 31.95 -3.59 -2.18
N THR A 123 31.56 -4.67 -1.51
CA THR A 123 32.51 -5.62 -0.91
C THR A 123 32.86 -6.79 -1.82
N GLY A 124 32.11 -6.96 -2.91
CA GLY A 124 32.33 -7.96 -3.96
C GLY A 124 32.71 -7.33 -5.29
N THR A 125 32.18 -7.86 -6.37
CA THR A 125 32.46 -7.39 -7.73
C THR A 125 31.46 -6.31 -8.14
N ASN A 126 31.95 -5.18 -8.65
CA ASN A 126 31.15 -4.18 -9.33
C ASN A 126 31.40 -4.32 -10.85
N THR A 127 30.40 -4.76 -11.59
CA THR A 127 30.50 -4.93 -13.05
C THR A 127 29.63 -3.89 -13.75
N LYS A 128 30.25 -3.09 -14.62
CA LYS A 128 29.57 -2.14 -15.51
C LYS A 128 29.83 -2.54 -16.93
N THR A 129 28.78 -2.81 -17.71
CA THR A 129 28.86 -3.19 -19.11
C THR A 129 28.02 -2.24 -19.94
N GLY A 130 28.59 -1.68 -20.99
CA GLY A 130 27.89 -0.78 -21.89
C GLY A 130 28.72 -0.48 -23.13
N SER A 131 28.08 -0.03 -24.19
CA SER A 131 28.78 0.40 -25.44
C SER A 131 29.64 1.65 -25.20
N LYS A 132 29.28 2.46 -24.23
CA LYS A 132 30.06 3.65 -23.80
C LYS A 132 29.90 3.85 -22.31
N ILE A 133 30.99 3.92 -21.58
CA ILE A 133 31.03 4.23 -20.16
C ILE A 133 31.87 5.51 -20.01
N ASN A 134 31.22 6.59 -19.54
CA ASN A 134 31.94 7.84 -19.24
C ASN A 134 32.04 7.96 -17.71
N LEU A 135 33.26 8.05 -17.21
CA LEU A 135 33.59 8.31 -15.82
C LEU A 135 34.40 9.61 -15.80
N ASN A 136 33.78 10.69 -15.33
CA ASN A 136 34.44 11.98 -15.16
C ASN A 136 34.86 12.19 -13.72
#